data_de359ba48ceda55f0497a0bc9ceed7b6
#
_entry.id   de359ba48ceda55f0497a0bc9ceed7b6
#
_cell.length_a   1.000
_cell.length_b   1.000
_cell.length_c   1.000
_cell.angle_alpha   90.00
_cell.angle_beta   90.00
_cell.angle_gamma   90.00
#
_symmetry.space_group_name_H-M   'P 1'
#
loop_
_entity.id
_entity.type
_entity.pdbx_description
1 polymer ?
#
loop_
_entity_poly.entity_id
_entity_poly.type
_entity_poly.pdbx_seq_one_letter_code
_entity_poly.pdbx_strand_id
1 'polypeptide(L)'
;EKSLDSNPRRLIGEVTFDLESVTVSVTERKLRATWSPELAQDVSAFHNIDAEAELTALLSEEVAAEIDREILRDLRTGAAWDLRWDYNGWKRFQAGQAPYTQKDWNQTLITAINQISAQIHKSTLRGGANWIVCSSEISAIFDDLEYFHVSNAAPEQDQYNMGIEKVGTLSGRFTVYRDPYFPANQVLIGHKGTSLLDTGYVYAPYVPLQLTPTMYNPFNFTPIKGIMTRYAKKMVNNRFYGKITVDGVRTFDIKELR
;
A
#
# COMPACT_ATOMS: atom_id res chain seq x y z
N GLU A 1 64.59 17.77 21.38
CA GLU A 1 63.64 18.78 20.87
C GLU A 1 62.64 18.07 19.94
N LYS A 2 61.55 17.54 20.51
CA LYS A 2 60.47 16.95 19.74
C LYS A 2 59.60 18.08 19.22
N SER A 3 59.59 18.25 17.90
CA SER A 3 58.71 19.14 17.18
C SER A 3 57.26 18.88 17.60
N LEU A 4 56.64 19.88 18.22
CA LEU A 4 55.24 19.94 18.64
C LEU A 4 54.31 20.28 17.46
N ASP A 5 54.63 19.85 16.26
CA ASP A 5 53.89 20.16 15.06
C ASP A 5 53.10 18.98 14.48
N SER A 6 52.64 18.11 15.36
CA SER A 6 51.63 17.12 15.01
C SER A 6 50.26 17.51 15.58
N ASN A 7 49.83 18.72 15.26
CA ASN A 7 48.45 19.07 15.39
C ASN A 7 47.71 18.39 14.20
N PRO A 8 46.93 17.34 14.42
CA PRO A 8 46.13 16.82 13.35
C PRO A 8 45.19 17.97 12.97
N ARG A 9 45.46 18.54 11.79
CA ARG A 9 44.54 19.50 11.18
C ARG A 9 43.16 18.95 11.42
N ARG A 10 42.33 19.69 12.15
CA ARG A 10 40.91 19.36 12.27
C ARG A 10 40.37 19.35 10.85
N LEU A 11 40.29 18.18 10.30
CA LEU A 11 39.62 17.97 9.03
C LEU A 11 38.19 18.42 9.24
N ILE A 12 37.86 19.53 8.63
CA ILE A 12 36.45 19.96 8.56
C ILE A 12 35.75 18.86 7.84
N GLY A 13 34.74 18.25 8.48
CA GLY A 13 33.94 17.20 7.84
C GLY A 13 33.34 17.75 6.56
N GLU A 14 33.68 17.17 5.44
CA GLU A 14 33.13 17.51 4.13
C GLU A 14 31.87 16.66 3.88
N VAL A 15 30.78 17.34 3.56
CA VAL A 15 29.54 16.68 3.14
C VAL A 15 29.51 16.69 1.62
N THR A 16 29.69 15.53 1.02
CA THR A 16 29.65 15.36 -0.42
C THR A 16 28.25 14.86 -0.84
N PHE A 17 27.66 15.50 -1.83
CA PHE A 17 26.45 15.02 -2.47
C PHE A 17 26.83 14.27 -3.74
N ASP A 18 26.49 12.98 -3.77
CA ASP A 18 26.52 12.20 -5.00
C ASP A 18 25.15 12.25 -5.65
N LEU A 19 25.07 12.79 -6.86
CA LEU A 19 23.89 12.82 -7.66
C LEU A 19 23.95 11.73 -8.71
N GLU A 20 23.25 10.64 -8.47
CA GLU A 20 23.11 9.56 -9.45
C GLU A 20 21.92 9.83 -10.36
N SER A 21 22.15 9.79 -11.67
CA SER A 21 21.10 9.80 -12.67
C SER A 21 20.63 8.39 -12.94
N VAL A 22 19.35 8.14 -12.70
CA VAL A 22 18.75 6.83 -12.92
C VAL A 22 17.77 6.92 -14.07
N THR A 23 18.01 6.17 -15.15
CA THR A 23 17.06 5.99 -16.23
C THR A 23 15.94 5.06 -15.82
N VAL A 24 14.69 5.46 -16.07
CA VAL A 24 13.50 4.67 -15.80
C VAL A 24 12.75 4.42 -17.09
N SER A 25 12.39 3.18 -17.36
CA SER A 25 11.54 2.82 -18.49
C SER A 25 10.08 3.21 -18.20
N VAL A 26 9.42 3.75 -19.21
CA VAL A 26 7.99 4.09 -19.12
C VAL A 26 7.15 2.84 -19.35
N THR A 27 6.22 2.60 -18.45
CA THR A 27 5.21 1.53 -18.57
C THR A 27 3.94 2.11 -19.19
N GLU A 28 3.38 1.41 -20.15
CA GLU A 28 2.10 1.75 -20.75
C GLU A 28 1.02 0.82 -20.22
N ARG A 29 -0.12 1.39 -19.81
CA ARG A 29 -1.28 0.63 -19.37
C ARG A 29 -2.51 1.06 -20.17
N LYS A 30 -3.24 0.08 -20.69
CA LYS A 30 -4.43 0.27 -21.50
C LYS A 30 -5.52 -0.69 -21.04
N LEU A 31 -6.72 -0.18 -20.92
CA LEU A 31 -7.93 -0.96 -20.67
C LEU A 31 -9.02 -0.51 -21.63
N ARG A 32 -9.91 -1.42 -22.02
CA ARG A 32 -11.04 -1.11 -22.86
C ARG A 32 -12.31 -1.77 -22.33
N ALA A 33 -13.43 -1.08 -22.48
CA ALA A 33 -14.76 -1.64 -22.29
C ALA A 33 -15.48 -1.73 -23.64
N THR A 34 -16.30 -2.76 -23.77
CA THR A 34 -17.21 -2.96 -24.89
C THR A 34 -18.57 -3.29 -24.31
N TRP A 35 -19.63 -2.77 -24.92
CA TRP A 35 -21.01 -3.07 -24.53
C TRP A 35 -21.90 -3.23 -25.76
N SER A 36 -23.04 -3.85 -25.59
CA SER A 36 -23.99 -3.92 -26.70
C SER A 36 -24.88 -2.68 -26.71
N PRO A 37 -25.29 -2.21 -27.90
CA PRO A 37 -26.24 -1.08 -28.02
C PRO A 37 -27.58 -1.36 -27.35
N GLU A 38 -28.03 -2.60 -27.41
CA GLU A 38 -29.29 -3.06 -26.81
C GLU A 38 -29.24 -2.92 -25.29
N LEU A 39 -28.14 -3.38 -24.67
CA LEU A 39 -27.93 -3.23 -23.22
C LEU A 39 -27.97 -1.78 -22.80
N ALA A 40 -27.30 -0.89 -23.55
CA ALA A 40 -27.28 0.53 -23.22
C ALA A 40 -28.69 1.16 -23.31
N GLN A 41 -29.50 0.76 -24.30
CA GLN A 41 -30.89 1.21 -24.45
C GLN A 41 -31.77 0.70 -23.30
N ASP A 42 -31.67 -0.59 -22.97
CA ASP A 42 -32.47 -1.19 -21.90
C ASP A 42 -32.16 -0.60 -20.54
N VAL A 43 -30.88 -0.40 -20.20
CA VAL A 43 -30.45 0.22 -18.94
C VAL A 43 -30.90 1.67 -18.88
N SER A 44 -30.81 2.42 -19.97
CA SER A 44 -31.29 3.80 -20.03
C SER A 44 -32.80 3.89 -19.88
N ALA A 45 -33.56 3.01 -20.55
CA ALA A 45 -35.00 3.03 -20.54
C ALA A 45 -35.62 2.58 -19.21
N PHE A 46 -35.07 1.54 -18.58
CA PHE A 46 -35.63 0.98 -17.34
C PHE A 46 -35.05 1.57 -16.06
N HIS A 47 -33.79 2.00 -16.07
CA HIS A 47 -33.09 2.47 -14.88
C HIS A 47 -32.65 3.94 -14.95
N ASN A 48 -32.84 4.59 -16.09
CA ASN A 48 -32.39 5.98 -16.32
C ASN A 48 -30.89 6.18 -16.03
N ILE A 49 -30.06 5.17 -16.33
CA ILE A 49 -28.61 5.14 -16.14
C ILE A 49 -27.93 5.24 -17.50
N ASP A 50 -26.94 6.11 -17.61
CA ASP A 50 -26.06 6.16 -18.79
C ASP A 50 -24.97 5.09 -18.68
N ALA A 51 -25.12 4.01 -19.44
CA ALA A 51 -24.18 2.89 -19.44
C ALA A 51 -22.75 3.33 -19.86
N GLU A 52 -22.62 4.30 -20.74
CA GLU A 52 -21.31 4.80 -21.17
C GLU A 52 -20.59 5.55 -20.04
N ALA A 53 -21.31 6.39 -19.33
CA ALA A 53 -20.75 7.15 -18.19
C ALA A 53 -20.32 6.22 -17.06
N GLU A 54 -21.15 5.26 -16.69
CA GLU A 54 -20.87 4.27 -15.65
C GLU A 54 -19.66 3.38 -16.00
N LEU A 55 -19.61 2.86 -17.21
CA LEU A 55 -18.47 2.05 -17.66
C LEU A 55 -17.18 2.86 -17.74
N THR A 56 -17.28 4.13 -18.09
CA THR A 56 -16.11 5.02 -18.12
C THR A 56 -15.58 5.29 -16.71
N ALA A 57 -16.46 5.51 -15.74
CA ALA A 57 -16.09 5.66 -14.33
C ALA A 57 -15.42 4.39 -13.81
N LEU A 58 -16.01 3.23 -14.05
CA LEU A 58 -15.48 1.92 -13.67
C LEU A 58 -14.10 1.65 -14.27
N LEU A 59 -13.89 1.97 -15.56
CA LEU A 59 -12.59 1.85 -16.21
C LEU A 59 -11.52 2.72 -15.53
N SER A 60 -11.88 3.94 -15.17
CA SER A 60 -10.96 4.87 -14.51
C SER A 60 -10.57 4.38 -13.12
N GLU A 61 -11.53 3.90 -12.36
CA GLU A 61 -11.31 3.29 -11.04
C GLU A 61 -10.42 2.06 -11.12
N GLU A 62 -10.71 1.14 -12.05
CA GLU A 62 -9.93 -0.10 -12.16
C GLU A 62 -8.48 0.16 -12.56
N VAL A 63 -8.21 1.09 -13.49
CA VAL A 63 -6.84 1.44 -13.86
C VAL A 63 -6.09 2.07 -12.68
N ALA A 64 -6.75 2.96 -11.92
CA ALA A 64 -6.14 3.56 -10.73
C ALA A 64 -5.82 2.49 -9.67
N ALA A 65 -6.78 1.61 -9.37
CA ALA A 65 -6.61 0.52 -8.41
C ALA A 65 -5.50 -0.46 -8.85
N GLU A 66 -5.38 -0.74 -10.14
CA GLU A 66 -4.31 -1.59 -10.67
C GLU A 66 -2.91 -0.97 -10.50
N ILE A 67 -2.79 0.33 -10.72
CA ILE A 67 -1.54 1.06 -10.50
C ILE A 67 -1.17 1.05 -9.02
N ASP A 68 -2.13 1.29 -8.14
CA ASP A 68 -1.91 1.28 -6.69
C ASP A 68 -1.45 -0.10 -6.20
N ARG A 69 -2.11 -1.18 -6.65
CA ARG A 69 -1.70 -2.57 -6.35
C ARG A 69 -0.30 -2.87 -6.87
N GLU A 70 0.05 -2.36 -8.05
CA GLU A 70 1.40 -2.52 -8.61
C GLU A 70 2.45 -1.82 -7.76
N ILE A 71 2.20 -0.58 -7.33
CA ILE A 71 3.09 0.18 -6.45
C ILE A 71 3.26 -0.54 -5.11
N LEU A 72 2.17 -0.95 -4.48
CA LEU A 72 2.22 -1.68 -3.20
C LEU A 72 2.98 -3.00 -3.33
N ARG A 73 2.82 -3.72 -4.43
CA ARG A 73 3.59 -4.94 -4.71
C ARG A 73 5.08 -4.66 -4.83
N ASP A 74 5.47 -3.59 -5.52
CA ASP A 74 6.86 -3.19 -5.65
C ASP A 74 7.47 -2.80 -4.29
N LEU A 75 6.74 -2.02 -3.49
CA LEU A 75 7.15 -1.63 -2.15
C LEU A 75 7.34 -2.85 -1.24
N ARG A 76 6.39 -3.78 -1.28
CA ARG A 76 6.43 -5.01 -0.49
C ARG A 76 7.59 -5.92 -0.88
N THR A 77 7.83 -6.08 -2.19
CA THR A 77 8.90 -6.95 -2.71
C THR A 77 10.28 -6.35 -2.48
N GLY A 78 10.38 -5.03 -2.59
CA GLY A 78 11.64 -4.30 -2.45
C GLY A 78 11.95 -3.83 -1.03
N ALA A 79 11.06 -3.99 -0.05
CA ALA A 79 11.28 -3.57 1.32
C ALA A 79 12.58 -4.14 1.90
N ALA A 80 13.39 -3.28 2.52
CA ALA A 80 14.69 -3.68 3.06
C ALA A 80 14.57 -4.48 4.36
N TRP A 81 13.53 -4.23 5.14
CA TRP A 81 13.35 -4.83 6.46
C TRP A 81 12.23 -5.87 6.42
N ASP A 82 12.53 -7.07 6.91
CA ASP A 82 11.57 -8.19 7.00
C ASP A 82 11.58 -8.73 8.44
N LEU A 83 10.39 -8.82 9.03
CA LEU A 83 10.18 -9.41 10.34
C LEU A 83 9.06 -10.44 10.26
N ARG A 84 9.18 -11.52 11.01
CA ARG A 84 8.11 -12.50 11.15
C ARG A 84 7.48 -12.42 12.53
N TRP A 85 6.16 -12.45 12.58
CA TRP A 85 5.37 -12.50 13.80
C TRP A 85 4.35 -13.62 13.70
N ASP A 86 4.24 -14.43 14.76
CA ASP A 86 3.34 -15.58 14.79
C ASP A 86 2.06 -15.25 15.57
N TYR A 87 0.92 -15.24 14.89
CA TYR A 87 -0.40 -14.99 15.49
C TYR A 87 -0.75 -16.00 16.58
N ASN A 88 -0.31 -17.26 16.43
CA ASN A 88 -0.56 -18.34 17.36
C ASN A 88 0.58 -18.55 18.37
N GLY A 89 1.52 -17.64 18.47
CA GLY A 89 2.70 -17.78 19.32
C GLY A 89 2.39 -18.02 20.81
N TRP A 90 1.29 -17.47 21.31
CA TRP A 90 0.83 -17.69 22.69
C TRP A 90 0.53 -19.16 23.00
N LYS A 91 0.15 -19.97 21.99
CA LYS A 91 -0.14 -21.42 22.15
C LYS A 91 1.11 -22.26 22.38
N ARG A 92 2.30 -21.70 22.21
CA ARG A 92 3.57 -22.38 22.51
C ARG A 92 3.81 -22.55 24.01
N PHE A 93 3.11 -21.77 24.83
CA PHE A 93 3.13 -21.95 26.28
C PHE A 93 2.26 -23.14 26.65
N GLN A 94 2.74 -24.00 27.58
CA GLN A 94 2.00 -25.19 28.03
C GLN A 94 0.67 -24.78 28.67
N ALA A 95 -0.35 -25.59 28.46
CA ALA A 95 -1.65 -25.41 29.08
C ALA A 95 -1.51 -25.28 30.61
N GLY A 96 -2.02 -24.17 31.15
CA GLY A 96 -1.89 -23.82 32.57
C GLY A 96 -0.72 -22.91 32.93
N GLN A 97 0.20 -22.64 32.00
CA GLN A 97 1.32 -21.70 32.18
C GLN A 97 1.27 -20.54 31.17
N ALA A 98 0.27 -20.46 30.32
CA ALA A 98 0.14 -19.36 29.37
C ALA A 98 -0.31 -18.09 30.13
N PRO A 99 0.59 -17.14 30.41
CA PRO A 99 0.24 -15.91 31.13
C PRO A 99 -0.51 -14.92 30.22
N TYR A 100 -0.67 -15.25 28.94
CA TYR A 100 -1.18 -14.33 27.93
C TYR A 100 -2.48 -14.82 27.32
N THR A 101 -3.44 -13.91 27.22
CA THR A 101 -4.63 -14.09 26.38
C THR A 101 -4.27 -13.79 24.91
N GLN A 102 -5.13 -14.15 23.97
CA GLN A 102 -4.93 -13.78 22.54
C GLN A 102 -4.82 -12.24 22.39
N LYS A 103 -5.61 -11.49 23.14
CA LYS A 103 -5.59 -10.03 23.12
C LYS A 103 -4.23 -9.49 23.59
N ASP A 104 -3.70 -10.00 24.70
CA ASP A 104 -2.38 -9.58 25.21
C ASP A 104 -1.27 -9.93 24.20
N TRP A 105 -1.39 -11.09 23.54
CA TRP A 105 -0.44 -11.49 22.52
C TRP A 105 -0.51 -10.58 21.29
N ASN A 106 -1.70 -10.15 20.87
CA ASN A 106 -1.87 -9.24 19.75
C ASN A 106 -1.15 -7.89 19.99
N GLN A 107 -1.04 -7.44 21.25
CA GLN A 107 -0.26 -6.23 21.58
C GLN A 107 1.23 -6.35 21.21
N THR A 108 1.78 -7.55 21.13
CA THR A 108 3.18 -7.76 20.72
C THR A 108 3.42 -7.42 19.25
N LEU A 109 2.35 -7.40 18.41
CA LEU A 109 2.43 -6.93 17.03
C LEU A 109 2.82 -5.45 16.95
N ILE A 110 2.33 -4.62 17.87
CA ILE A 110 2.72 -3.20 17.96
C ILE A 110 4.22 -3.08 18.24
N THR A 111 4.76 -3.94 19.09
CA THR A 111 6.20 -3.97 19.37
C THR A 111 7.00 -4.30 18.12
N ALA A 112 6.54 -5.28 17.32
CA ALA A 112 7.16 -5.64 16.05
C ALA A 112 7.14 -4.47 15.05
N ILE A 113 6.02 -3.77 14.96
CA ILE A 113 5.86 -2.55 14.11
C ILE A 113 6.83 -1.46 14.56
N ASN A 114 6.93 -1.21 15.87
CA ASN A 114 7.84 -0.22 16.42
C ASN A 114 9.32 -0.57 16.19
N GLN A 115 9.68 -1.86 16.23
CA GLN A 115 11.04 -2.32 15.93
C GLN A 115 11.42 -2.01 14.47
N ILE A 116 10.54 -2.28 13.51
CA ILE A 116 10.78 -1.92 12.10
C ILE A 116 10.87 -0.40 11.95
N SER A 117 9.98 0.35 12.58
CA SER A 117 10.02 1.82 12.55
C SER A 117 11.35 2.37 13.11
N ALA A 118 11.86 1.77 14.17
CA ALA A 118 13.17 2.13 14.74
C ALA A 118 14.32 1.81 13.77
N GLN A 119 14.27 0.69 13.05
CA GLN A 119 15.27 0.34 12.03
C GLN A 119 15.23 1.31 10.84
N ILE A 120 14.04 1.69 10.39
CA ILE A 120 13.87 2.72 9.34
C ILE A 120 14.52 4.03 9.82
N HIS A 121 14.21 4.48 11.02
CA HIS A 121 14.80 5.70 11.58
C HIS A 121 16.32 5.61 11.68
N LYS A 122 16.84 4.51 12.22
CA LYS A 122 18.29 4.29 12.39
C LYS A 122 19.06 4.29 11.07
N SER A 123 18.45 3.74 10.01
CA SER A 123 19.10 3.58 8.70
C SER A 123 19.02 4.84 7.84
N THR A 124 17.94 5.61 7.97
CA THR A 124 17.68 6.77 7.13
C THR A 124 18.01 8.10 7.81
N LEU A 125 17.96 8.15 9.14
CA LEU A 125 18.11 9.36 9.96
C LEU A 125 17.10 10.47 9.58
N ARG A 126 15.99 10.11 8.92
CA ARG A 126 14.97 11.04 8.41
C ARG A 126 13.63 10.94 9.13
N GLY A 127 13.48 9.98 10.02
CA GLY A 127 12.27 9.72 10.77
C GLY A 127 11.86 8.26 10.75
N GLY A 128 11.01 7.88 11.70
CA GLY A 128 10.41 6.53 11.73
C GLY A 128 9.28 6.39 10.73
N ALA A 129 8.75 5.19 10.62
CA ALA A 129 7.57 4.91 9.80
C ALA A 129 6.37 5.77 10.25
N ASN A 130 5.52 6.14 9.30
CA ASN A 130 4.32 6.94 9.54
C ASN A 130 3.05 6.38 8.89
N TRP A 131 3.15 5.33 8.11
CA TRP A 131 1.99 4.66 7.52
C TRP A 131 2.16 3.14 7.51
N ILE A 132 1.03 2.45 7.49
CA ILE A 132 0.91 0.99 7.47
C ILE A 132 -0.15 0.62 6.44
N VAL A 133 0.11 -0.41 5.63
CA VAL A 133 -0.89 -1.05 4.77
C VAL A 133 -1.02 -2.51 5.19
N CYS A 134 -2.24 -2.96 5.37
CA CYS A 134 -2.55 -4.33 5.77
C CYS A 134 -3.72 -4.91 4.99
N SER A 135 -3.87 -6.22 5.05
CA SER A 135 -5.04 -6.93 4.55
C SER A 135 -6.26 -6.75 5.47
N SER A 136 -7.42 -7.15 4.99
CA SER A 136 -8.66 -7.12 5.78
C SER A 136 -8.58 -8.02 7.02
N GLU A 137 -7.92 -9.18 6.90
CA GLU A 137 -7.75 -10.14 8.01
C GLU A 137 -6.87 -9.57 9.12
N ILE A 138 -5.80 -8.86 8.76
CA ILE A 138 -4.92 -8.22 9.74
C ILE A 138 -5.56 -6.96 10.30
N SER A 139 -6.37 -6.24 9.52
CA SER A 139 -7.14 -5.11 10.03
C SER A 139 -8.04 -5.53 11.21
N ALA A 140 -8.67 -6.70 11.13
CA ALA A 140 -9.45 -7.24 12.24
C ALA A 140 -8.61 -7.53 13.50
N ILE A 141 -7.31 -7.85 13.35
CA ILE A 141 -6.40 -7.96 14.50
C ILE A 141 -6.09 -6.59 15.09
N PHE A 142 -5.98 -5.56 14.25
CA PHE A 142 -5.75 -4.19 14.74
C PHE A 142 -6.93 -3.64 15.54
N ASP A 143 -8.17 -4.02 15.19
CA ASP A 143 -9.37 -3.60 15.91
C ASP A 143 -9.37 -4.11 17.37
N ASP A 144 -8.67 -5.21 17.67
CA ASP A 144 -8.50 -5.74 19.03
C ASP A 144 -7.42 -4.98 19.84
N LEU A 145 -6.65 -4.09 19.22
CA LEU A 145 -5.54 -3.40 19.88
C LEU A 145 -6.01 -2.17 20.65
N GLU A 146 -5.52 -1.99 21.86
CA GLU A 146 -5.91 -0.87 22.74
C GLU A 146 -5.51 0.52 22.20
N TYR A 147 -4.42 0.57 21.42
CA TYR A 147 -3.89 1.83 20.88
C TYR A 147 -4.33 2.10 19.44
N PHE A 148 -5.31 1.36 18.96
CA PHE A 148 -5.88 1.58 17.64
C PHE A 148 -7.11 2.48 17.74
N HIS A 149 -7.09 3.58 16.98
CA HIS A 149 -8.20 4.53 16.91
C HIS A 149 -8.79 4.53 15.50
N VAL A 150 -10.03 4.09 15.39
CA VAL A 150 -10.79 4.10 14.13
C VAL A 150 -11.10 5.53 13.72
N SER A 151 -10.78 5.90 12.50
CA SER A 151 -10.98 7.25 11.96
C SER A 151 -12.44 7.58 11.68
N ASN A 152 -13.24 6.55 11.35
CA ASN A 152 -14.62 6.69 10.90
C ASN A 152 -15.55 6.05 11.92
N ALA A 153 -16.02 6.85 12.87
CA ALA A 153 -17.04 6.44 13.84
C ALA A 153 -18.47 6.59 13.30
N ALA A 154 -18.66 7.08 12.06
CA ALA A 154 -19.97 7.28 11.47
C ALA A 154 -20.44 6.04 10.70
N PRO A 155 -21.57 5.42 11.06
CA PRO A 155 -22.09 4.21 10.41
C PRO A 155 -22.34 4.35 8.90
N GLU A 156 -22.57 5.58 8.43
CA GLU A 156 -22.81 5.87 7.02
C GLU A 156 -21.53 5.85 6.15
N GLN A 157 -20.36 5.91 6.78
CA GLN A 157 -19.06 5.92 6.08
C GLN A 157 -18.38 4.56 6.08
N ASP A 158 -18.97 3.56 6.69
CA ASP A 158 -18.49 2.17 6.68
C ASP A 158 -18.82 1.46 5.36
N GLN A 159 -18.91 2.22 4.28
CA GLN A 159 -19.05 1.67 2.94
C GLN A 159 -17.71 1.10 2.52
N TYR A 160 -17.70 -0.21 2.28
CA TYR A 160 -16.56 -0.91 1.74
C TYR A 160 -16.22 -0.37 0.35
N ASN A 161 -15.25 0.52 0.29
CA ASN A 161 -14.72 0.97 -0.98
C ASN A 161 -13.94 -0.17 -1.66
N MET A 162 -14.06 -0.30 -2.97
CA MET A 162 -13.33 -1.32 -3.74
C MET A 162 -11.81 -1.10 -3.75
N GLY A 163 -11.33 0.01 -3.22
CA GLY A 163 -9.93 0.42 -3.19
C GLY A 163 -9.31 0.40 -1.80
N ILE A 164 -8.15 1.05 -1.70
CA ILE A 164 -7.41 1.24 -0.46
C ILE A 164 -8.15 2.24 0.42
N GLU A 165 -8.46 1.83 1.62
CA GLU A 165 -9.21 2.63 2.59
C GLU A 165 -8.36 2.99 3.80
N LYS A 166 -8.51 4.23 4.28
CA LYS A 166 -7.93 4.65 5.55
C LYS A 166 -8.85 4.22 6.69
N VAL A 167 -8.40 3.26 7.50
CA VAL A 167 -9.19 2.70 8.60
C VAL A 167 -9.03 3.49 9.89
N GLY A 168 -7.80 3.89 10.20
CA GLY A 168 -7.56 4.57 11.47
C GLY A 168 -6.10 4.94 11.69
N THR A 169 -5.78 5.15 12.95
CA THR A 169 -4.42 5.46 13.40
C THR A 169 -4.01 4.52 14.52
N LEU A 170 -2.80 3.99 14.43
CA LEU A 170 -2.19 3.17 15.47
C LEU A 170 -1.21 4.00 16.29
N SER A 171 -1.37 4.01 17.62
CA SER A 171 -0.52 4.76 18.56
C SER A 171 -0.39 6.26 18.24
N GLY A 172 -1.34 6.85 17.51
CA GLY A 172 -1.31 8.25 17.09
C GLY A 172 -0.18 8.63 16.12
N ARG A 173 0.66 7.67 15.71
CA ARG A 173 1.81 7.88 14.80
C ARG A 173 1.64 7.26 13.43
N PHE A 174 1.01 6.11 13.36
CA PHE A 174 0.88 5.35 12.12
C PHE A 174 -0.52 5.52 11.56
N THR A 175 -0.63 6.00 10.34
CA THR A 175 -1.89 5.94 9.60
C THR A 175 -2.05 4.54 9.01
N VAL A 176 -3.15 3.88 9.31
CA VAL A 176 -3.43 2.52 8.86
C VAL A 176 -4.36 2.55 7.67
N TYR A 177 -3.95 1.86 6.61
CA TYR A 177 -4.71 1.65 5.39
C TYR A 177 -5.04 0.17 5.24
N ARG A 178 -6.25 -0.13 4.84
CA ARG A 178 -6.73 -1.48 4.51
C ARG A 178 -6.83 -1.61 3.00
N ASP A 179 -6.28 -2.68 2.48
CA ASP A 179 -6.40 -3.06 1.07
C ASP A 179 -6.95 -4.49 0.99
N PRO A 180 -8.15 -4.68 0.40
CA PRO A 180 -8.76 -6.01 0.26
C PRO A 180 -7.94 -6.98 -0.59
N TYR A 181 -7.15 -6.46 -1.52
CA TYR A 181 -6.31 -7.26 -2.43
C TYR A 181 -4.90 -7.51 -1.89
N PHE A 182 -4.59 -6.98 -0.71
CA PHE A 182 -3.30 -7.20 -0.09
C PHE A 182 -3.18 -8.63 0.44
N PRO A 183 -2.00 -9.28 0.38
CA PRO A 183 -1.82 -10.63 0.92
C PRO A 183 -2.23 -10.72 2.38
N ALA A 184 -3.05 -11.72 2.70
CA ALA A 184 -3.67 -11.93 4.01
C ALA A 184 -2.67 -12.02 5.18
N ASN A 185 -1.43 -12.40 4.90
CA ASN A 185 -0.41 -12.67 5.89
C ASN A 185 0.72 -11.63 5.95
N GLN A 186 0.51 -10.44 5.38
CA GLN A 186 1.57 -9.43 5.32
C GLN A 186 1.08 -8.05 5.76
N VAL A 187 1.98 -7.32 6.39
CA VAL A 187 1.83 -5.89 6.72
C VAL A 187 2.99 -5.15 6.09
N LEU A 188 2.71 -4.09 5.37
CA LEU A 188 3.70 -3.19 4.81
C LEU A 188 3.77 -1.93 5.67
N ILE A 189 4.97 -1.53 6.02
CA ILE A 189 5.24 -0.38 6.88
C ILE A 189 6.20 0.54 6.15
N GLY A 190 5.94 1.83 6.16
CA GLY A 190 6.80 2.75 5.47
C GLY A 190 6.84 4.15 6.06
N HIS A 191 7.82 4.89 5.57
CA HIS A 191 7.99 6.31 5.85
C HIS A 191 7.70 7.11 4.59
N LYS A 192 6.91 8.17 4.75
CA LYS A 192 6.70 9.18 3.71
C LYS A 192 7.08 10.54 4.28
N GLY A 193 8.14 11.12 3.76
CA GLY A 193 8.57 12.47 4.09
C GLY A 193 7.98 13.53 3.17
N THR A 194 8.23 14.78 3.50
CA THR A 194 7.82 15.95 2.71
C THR A 194 8.91 16.46 1.78
N SER A 195 10.16 16.08 2.04
CA SER A 195 11.32 16.48 1.27
C SER A 195 11.63 15.50 0.15
N LEU A 196 12.21 15.99 -0.93
CA LEU A 196 12.71 15.17 -2.03
C LEU A 196 13.79 14.16 -1.56
N LEU A 197 14.56 14.51 -0.53
CA LEU A 197 15.58 13.65 0.07
C LEU A 197 14.99 12.52 0.93
N ASP A 198 13.72 12.62 1.29
CA ASP A 198 12.99 11.61 2.06
C ASP A 198 12.19 10.66 1.15
N THR A 199 12.52 10.63 -0.14
CA THR A 199 11.80 9.86 -1.15
C THR A 199 12.36 8.45 -1.23
N GLY A 200 11.55 7.46 -0.90
CA GLY A 200 11.89 6.04 -1.07
C GLY A 200 11.44 5.46 -2.41
N TYR A 201 10.36 5.95 -2.95
CA TYR A 201 9.76 5.49 -4.20
C TYR A 201 9.27 6.67 -5.03
N VAL A 202 9.53 6.63 -6.34
CA VAL A 202 9.11 7.67 -7.27
C VAL A 202 8.08 7.09 -8.24
N TYR A 203 6.95 7.77 -8.33
CA TYR A 203 5.94 7.56 -9.35
C TYR A 203 5.83 8.84 -10.17
N ALA A 204 6.08 8.75 -11.46
CA ALA A 204 6.07 9.89 -12.38
C ALA A 204 5.11 9.62 -13.55
N PRO A 205 3.89 10.16 -13.53
CA PRO A 205 2.98 10.05 -14.65
C PRO A 205 3.52 10.89 -15.83
N TYR A 206 3.82 10.24 -16.93
CA TYR A 206 4.26 10.89 -18.16
C TYR A 206 3.07 11.34 -19.01
N VAL A 207 2.08 10.48 -19.14
CA VAL A 207 0.80 10.77 -19.78
C VAL A 207 -0.29 10.52 -18.74
N PRO A 208 -1.06 11.56 -18.38
CA PRO A 208 -2.18 11.38 -17.46
C PRO A 208 -3.21 10.43 -18.05
N LEU A 209 -4.15 10.00 -17.23
CA LEU A 209 -5.23 9.13 -17.65
C LEU A 209 -6.02 9.78 -18.77
N GLN A 210 -6.00 9.17 -19.96
CA GLN A 210 -6.69 9.68 -21.16
C GLN A 210 -7.76 8.69 -21.58
N LEU A 211 -8.96 9.22 -21.82
CA LEU A 211 -10.07 8.49 -22.41
C LEU A 211 -10.03 8.62 -23.94
N THR A 212 -10.28 7.51 -24.61
CA THR A 212 -10.50 7.55 -26.07
C THR A 212 -11.95 7.96 -26.35
N PRO A 213 -12.24 8.61 -27.50
CA PRO A 213 -13.61 8.76 -27.95
C PRO A 213 -14.24 7.38 -28.16
N THR A 214 -15.56 7.31 -28.07
CA THR A 214 -16.30 6.09 -28.35
C THR A 214 -16.13 5.72 -29.82
N MET A 215 -15.64 4.52 -30.07
CA MET A 215 -15.44 3.94 -31.40
C MET A 215 -16.38 2.77 -31.59
N TYR A 216 -16.79 2.53 -32.84
CA TYR A 216 -17.64 1.40 -33.17
C TYR A 216 -16.82 0.33 -33.88
N ASN A 217 -16.98 -0.92 -33.45
CA ASN A 217 -16.35 -2.03 -34.12
C ASN A 217 -17.01 -2.23 -35.52
N PRO A 218 -16.24 -2.23 -36.61
CA PRO A 218 -16.80 -2.30 -37.96
C PRO A 218 -17.47 -3.64 -38.29
N PHE A 219 -17.21 -4.71 -37.52
CA PHE A 219 -17.76 -6.04 -37.77
C PHE A 219 -19.10 -6.28 -37.08
N ASN A 220 -19.37 -5.68 -35.93
CA ASN A 220 -20.57 -5.92 -35.13
C ASN A 220 -21.21 -4.66 -34.55
N PHE A 221 -20.72 -3.50 -34.95
CA PHE A 221 -21.19 -2.16 -34.52
C PHE A 221 -21.27 -1.98 -32.99
N THR A 222 -20.56 -2.82 -32.21
CA THR A 222 -20.49 -2.64 -30.76
C THR A 222 -19.65 -1.41 -30.44
N PRO A 223 -20.11 -0.53 -29.53
CA PRO A 223 -19.33 0.59 -29.06
C PRO A 223 -18.17 0.12 -28.18
N ILE A 224 -17.01 0.75 -28.37
CA ILE A 224 -15.77 0.47 -27.66
C ILE A 224 -15.23 1.79 -27.12
N LYS A 225 -14.90 1.83 -25.86
CA LYS A 225 -14.20 2.95 -25.23
C LYS A 225 -12.98 2.44 -24.50
N GLY A 226 -11.88 3.16 -24.64
CA GLY A 226 -10.63 2.79 -24.03
C GLY A 226 -10.10 3.89 -23.10
N ILE A 227 -9.25 3.47 -22.18
CA ILE A 227 -8.49 4.36 -21.32
C ILE A 227 -7.02 3.95 -21.41
N MET A 228 -6.16 4.94 -21.41
CA MET A 228 -4.72 4.70 -21.44
C MET A 228 -3.97 5.67 -20.52
N THR A 229 -2.87 5.20 -19.97
CA THR A 229 -1.93 6.02 -19.21
C THR A 229 -0.51 5.52 -19.43
N ARG A 230 0.46 6.42 -19.28
CA ARG A 230 1.87 6.09 -19.30
C ARG A 230 2.53 6.71 -18.09
N TYR A 231 3.27 5.91 -17.36
CA TYR A 231 3.97 6.33 -16.15
C TYR A 231 5.31 5.64 -16.02
N ALA A 232 6.17 6.27 -15.27
CA ALA A 232 7.43 5.71 -14.83
C ALA A 232 7.40 5.48 -13.32
N LYS A 233 7.97 4.39 -12.86
CA LYS A 233 8.04 4.08 -11.44
C LYS A 233 9.39 3.49 -11.09
N LYS A 234 9.91 3.83 -9.93
CA LYS A 234 11.15 3.25 -9.42
C LYS A 234 11.27 3.36 -7.91
N MET A 235 11.79 2.31 -7.30
CA MET A 235 12.27 2.35 -5.94
C MET A 235 13.68 2.95 -5.92
N VAL A 236 13.81 4.09 -5.24
CA VAL A 236 15.07 4.84 -5.09
C VAL A 236 15.80 4.38 -3.84
N ASN A 237 15.08 4.30 -2.72
CA ASN A 237 15.65 3.90 -1.44
C ASN A 237 14.69 2.96 -0.71
N ASN A 238 15.03 1.68 -0.67
CA ASN A 238 14.23 0.64 -0.05
C ASN A 238 14.30 0.64 1.49
N ARG A 239 15.25 1.37 2.09
CA ARG A 239 15.41 1.45 3.56
C ARG A 239 14.27 2.16 4.27
N PHE A 240 13.43 2.89 3.52
CA PHE A 240 12.22 3.53 4.03
C PHE A 240 11.05 2.56 4.24
N TYR A 241 11.18 1.30 3.79
CA TYR A 241 10.10 0.33 3.80
C TYR A 241 10.49 -0.94 4.53
N GLY A 242 9.53 -1.47 5.28
CA GLY A 242 9.64 -2.75 5.97
C GLY A 242 8.34 -3.54 5.81
N LYS A 243 8.44 -4.84 5.93
CA LYS A 243 7.28 -5.74 5.94
C LYS A 243 7.31 -6.63 7.17
N ILE A 244 6.13 -6.98 7.66
CA ILE A 244 5.94 -8.02 8.65
C ILE A 244 5.16 -9.15 8.00
N THR A 245 5.70 -10.36 8.08
CA THR A 245 4.97 -11.57 7.70
C THR A 245 4.30 -12.13 8.94
N VAL A 246 2.99 -12.24 8.91
CA VAL A 246 2.17 -12.74 10.01
C VAL A 246 1.84 -14.20 9.74
N ASP A 247 2.46 -15.10 10.51
CA ASP A 247 2.22 -16.54 10.38
C ASP A 247 0.97 -16.94 11.18
N GLY A 248 0.17 -17.87 10.63
CA GLY A 248 -0.97 -18.45 11.35
C GLY A 248 -2.26 -17.64 11.35
N VAL A 249 -2.36 -16.61 10.51
CA VAL A 249 -3.64 -15.91 10.25
C VAL A 249 -4.60 -16.86 9.55
N ARG A 250 -5.85 -16.88 10.02
CA ARG A 250 -6.90 -17.69 9.40
C ARG A 250 -7.40 -16.99 8.13
N THR A 251 -7.31 -17.69 7.01
CA THR A 251 -8.03 -17.35 5.78
C THR A 251 -9.32 -18.17 5.74
N PHE A 252 -10.40 -17.54 5.31
CA PHE A 252 -11.69 -18.20 5.17
C PHE A 252 -11.95 -18.48 3.70
N ASP A 253 -12.09 -19.75 3.34
CA ASP A 253 -12.54 -20.15 2.01
C ASP A 253 -14.07 -20.10 1.96
N ILE A 254 -14.61 -19.55 0.87
CA ILE A 254 -16.05 -19.57 0.61
C ILE A 254 -16.44 -21.05 0.37
N LYS A 255 -17.29 -21.59 1.23
CA LYS A 255 -17.93 -22.86 0.92
C LYS A 255 -18.91 -22.62 -0.23
N GLU A 256 -18.61 -23.20 -1.38
CA GLU A 256 -19.60 -23.27 -2.47
C GLU A 256 -20.84 -23.96 -1.93
N LEU A 257 -21.99 -23.29 -2.05
CA LEU A 257 -23.28 -23.89 -1.80
C LEU A 257 -23.49 -24.96 -2.89
N ARG A 258 -23.41 -26.23 -2.49
CA ARG A 258 -23.77 -27.38 -3.33
C ARG A 258 -25.28 -27.51 -3.46
#